data_cb4470fcab3eaa2f62bc662770c19836
#
_entry.id   cb4470fcab3eaa2f62bc662770c19836
#
_cell.length_a   1.000
_cell.length_b   1.000
_cell.length_c   1.000
_cell.angle_alpha   90.00
_cell.angle_beta   90.00
_cell.angle_gamma   90.00
#
_symmetry.space_group_name_H-M   'P 1'
#
loop_
_entity.id
_entity.type
_entity.pdbx_description
1 polymer ?
#
loop_
_entity_poly.entity_id
_entity_poly.type
_entity_poly.pdbx_seq_one_letter_code
_entity_poly.pdbx_strand_id
1 'polypeptide(L)'
;VFFFLMILSPPISTLFPYTTLFRSYLVPFILVTSLFFFWGFAHSILDVLNKHFQDALVISKSRSALVQAVVYGGYFLMALPAGSIIKKWGYRTGVVTGLILYGIGALLFIPGERIMSFEFFLLSLFIIGCGLTCLETAANPYITVLGDKDSGPQRLNLAQSFNGLGWICGPLVGGLLIFTGKSGNDGSVALPYAIIGIVVLIVAIVLDRKSTRLNSSHVSQ
;
A
#
# COMPACT_ATOMS: atom_id res chain seq x y z
N VAL A 1 4.36 -13.30 17.24
CA VAL A 1 3.67 -12.19 17.93
C VAL A 1 2.41 -11.80 17.18
N PHE A 2 2.45 -11.58 15.83
CA PHE A 2 1.30 -11.21 15.01
C PHE A 2 0.15 -12.24 15.04
N PHE A 3 0.47 -13.53 14.92
CA PHE A 3 -0.51 -14.62 14.96
C PHE A 3 -1.20 -14.73 16.34
N PHE A 4 -0.48 -14.41 17.41
CA PHE A 4 -1.00 -14.40 18.77
C PHE A 4 -1.98 -13.24 19.02
N LEU A 5 -1.69 -12.06 18.43
CA LEU A 5 -2.60 -10.90 18.48
C LEU A 5 -3.89 -11.13 17.67
N MET A 6 -3.83 -11.92 16.59
CA MET A 6 -5.00 -12.29 15.79
C MET A 6 -5.96 -13.22 16.58
N ILE A 7 -5.42 -14.11 17.41
CA ILE A 7 -6.24 -15.02 18.27
C ILE A 7 -6.91 -14.26 19.40
N LEU A 8 -6.30 -13.19 19.89
CA LEU A 8 -6.85 -12.33 20.95
C LEU A 8 -7.80 -11.25 20.40
N SER A 9 -7.95 -11.14 19.07
CA SER A 9 -8.91 -10.22 18.50
C SER A 9 -10.33 -10.67 18.80
N PRO A 10 -11.21 -9.80 19.31
CA PRO A 10 -12.59 -10.14 19.50
C PRO A 10 -13.23 -10.54 18.16
N PRO A 11 -14.26 -11.40 18.15
CA PRO A 11 -14.94 -11.80 16.94
C PRO A 11 -15.42 -10.57 16.16
N ILE A 12 -15.44 -10.66 14.83
CA ILE A 12 -15.82 -9.54 13.93
C ILE A 12 -17.16 -8.91 14.32
N SER A 13 -18.06 -9.70 14.93
CA SER A 13 -19.34 -9.24 15.46
C SER A 13 -19.22 -8.18 16.56
N THR A 14 -18.12 -8.16 17.31
CA THR A 14 -17.87 -7.16 18.37
C THR A 14 -17.18 -5.90 17.84
N LEU A 15 -16.62 -5.95 16.63
CA LEU A 15 -16.01 -4.80 15.98
C LEU A 15 -17.06 -3.79 15.46
N PHE A 16 -18.28 -4.28 15.22
CA PHE A 16 -19.41 -3.48 14.75
C PHE A 16 -20.70 -3.96 15.44
N PRO A 17 -21.37 -3.16 16.25
CA PRO A 17 -22.67 -3.51 16.81
C PRO A 17 -23.72 -3.69 15.69
N TYR A 18 -24.64 -4.64 15.87
CA TYR A 18 -25.66 -5.09 14.90
C TYR A 18 -26.72 -4.04 14.52
N THR A 19 -26.32 -2.81 14.23
CA THR A 19 -27.21 -1.73 13.85
C THR A 19 -27.05 -1.35 12.38
N THR A 20 -27.92 -0.49 11.88
CA THR A 20 -27.81 0.15 10.55
C THR A 20 -26.45 0.80 10.30
N LEU A 21 -25.71 1.18 11.36
CA LEU A 21 -24.34 1.65 11.35
C LEU A 21 -23.35 0.60 10.79
N PHE A 22 -23.59 -0.69 11.02
CA PHE A 22 -22.73 -1.76 10.49
C PHE A 22 -22.65 -1.73 8.96
N ARG A 23 -23.80 -1.55 8.29
CA ARG A 23 -23.86 -1.46 6.83
C ARG A 23 -23.15 -0.22 6.27
N SER A 24 -23.18 0.89 7.01
CA SER A 24 -22.58 2.15 6.59
C SER A 24 -21.06 2.14 6.64
N TYR A 25 -20.46 1.49 7.64
CA TYR A 25 -19.01 1.47 7.85
C TYR A 25 -18.31 0.23 7.29
N LEU A 26 -19.04 -0.84 7.00
CA LEU A 26 -18.45 -2.11 6.51
C LEU A 26 -17.66 -1.93 5.21
N VAL A 27 -18.23 -1.21 4.25
CA VAL A 27 -17.58 -1.02 2.95
C VAL A 27 -16.33 -0.15 3.06
N PRO A 28 -16.34 1.03 3.72
CA PRO A 28 -15.12 1.77 3.99
C PRO A 28 -14.08 0.94 4.75
N PHE A 29 -14.50 0.14 5.72
CA PHE A 29 -13.62 -0.73 6.49
C PHE A 29 -12.94 -1.78 5.62
N ILE A 30 -13.68 -2.51 4.78
CA ILE A 30 -13.14 -3.50 3.85
C ILE A 30 -12.15 -2.84 2.88
N LEU A 31 -12.50 -1.68 2.32
CA LEU A 31 -11.63 -0.95 1.40
C LEU A 31 -10.31 -0.55 2.06
N VAL A 32 -10.37 0.04 3.26
CA VAL A 32 -9.15 0.45 3.97
C VAL A 32 -8.33 -0.77 4.39
N THR A 33 -8.96 -1.84 4.89
CA THR A 33 -8.27 -3.08 5.25
C THR A 33 -7.58 -3.72 4.05
N SER A 34 -8.20 -3.68 2.86
CA SER A 34 -7.53 -4.15 1.63
C SER A 34 -6.31 -3.30 1.26
N LEU A 35 -6.30 -2.00 1.56
CA LEU A 35 -5.11 -1.15 1.37
C LEU A 35 -3.96 -1.59 2.28
N PHE A 36 -4.23 -2.00 3.51
CA PHE A 36 -3.20 -2.56 4.40
C PHE A 36 -2.58 -3.83 3.83
N PHE A 37 -3.39 -4.71 3.22
CA PHE A 37 -2.88 -5.88 2.52
C PHE A 37 -1.96 -5.48 1.37
N PHE A 38 -2.39 -4.60 0.48
CA PHE A 38 -1.58 -4.14 -0.64
C PHE A 38 -0.32 -3.41 -0.20
N TRP A 39 -0.38 -2.68 0.90
CA TRP A 39 0.80 -2.04 1.47
C TRP A 39 1.85 -3.06 1.94
N GLY A 40 1.44 -4.07 2.73
CA GLY A 40 2.34 -5.16 3.14
C GLY A 40 2.91 -5.93 1.95
N PHE A 41 2.06 -6.23 0.97
CA PHE A 41 2.45 -6.89 -0.29
C PHE A 41 3.51 -6.09 -1.05
N ALA A 42 3.30 -4.78 -1.21
CA ALA A 42 4.23 -3.91 -1.89
C ALA A 42 5.58 -3.79 -1.21
N HIS A 43 5.59 -3.71 0.13
CA HIS A 43 6.82 -3.67 0.90
C HIS A 43 7.62 -4.96 0.77
N SER A 44 6.96 -6.10 0.92
CA SER A 44 7.63 -7.40 0.92
C SER A 44 8.18 -7.79 -0.46
N ILE A 45 7.58 -7.31 -1.53
CA ILE A 45 8.09 -7.55 -2.89
C ILE A 45 9.40 -6.78 -3.15
N LEU A 46 9.69 -5.71 -2.37
CA LEU A 46 10.96 -4.97 -2.48
C LEU A 46 12.18 -5.85 -2.21
N ASP A 47 12.09 -6.80 -1.28
CA ASP A 47 13.20 -7.71 -0.96
C ASP A 47 13.48 -8.65 -2.13
N VAL A 48 12.42 -9.16 -2.77
CA VAL A 48 12.52 -10.00 -3.97
C VAL A 48 13.12 -9.20 -5.14
N LEU A 49 12.66 -7.96 -5.31
CA LEU A 49 13.16 -7.04 -6.33
C LEU A 49 14.62 -6.69 -6.12
N ASN A 50 15.02 -6.44 -4.87
CA ASN A 50 16.40 -6.13 -4.54
C ASN A 50 17.36 -7.28 -4.92
N LYS A 51 16.93 -8.53 -4.68
CA LYS A 51 17.68 -9.71 -5.12
C LYS A 51 17.76 -9.78 -6.65
N HIS A 52 16.65 -9.54 -7.34
CA HIS A 52 16.63 -9.52 -8.80
C HIS A 52 17.59 -8.46 -9.38
N PHE A 53 17.62 -7.24 -8.82
CA PHE A 53 18.56 -6.21 -9.25
C PHE A 53 20.02 -6.61 -9.04
N GLN A 54 20.35 -7.29 -7.94
CA GLN A 54 21.69 -7.80 -7.73
C GLN A 54 22.11 -8.77 -8.83
N ASP A 55 21.20 -9.66 -9.22
CA ASP A 55 21.48 -10.71 -10.20
C ASP A 55 21.43 -10.19 -11.65
N ALA A 56 20.43 -9.39 -12.02
CA ALA A 56 20.21 -8.92 -13.39
C ALA A 56 21.14 -7.76 -13.79
N LEU A 57 21.41 -6.82 -12.89
CA LEU A 57 22.26 -5.65 -13.19
C LEU A 57 23.68 -5.80 -12.68
N VAL A 58 24.03 -6.97 -12.09
CA VAL A 58 25.36 -7.28 -11.54
C VAL A 58 25.86 -6.15 -10.60
N ILE A 59 24.94 -5.63 -9.78
CA ILE A 59 25.27 -4.56 -8.83
C ILE A 59 25.81 -5.11 -7.51
N SER A 60 26.73 -4.34 -6.91
CA SER A 60 27.28 -4.70 -5.60
C SER A 60 26.21 -4.65 -4.50
N LYS A 61 26.43 -5.41 -3.42
CA LYS A 61 25.54 -5.35 -2.24
C LYS A 61 25.41 -3.94 -1.67
N SER A 62 26.47 -3.14 -1.73
CA SER A 62 26.44 -1.74 -1.27
C SER A 62 25.53 -0.88 -2.15
N ARG A 63 25.52 -1.08 -3.47
CA ARG A 63 24.58 -0.36 -4.37
C ARG A 63 23.15 -0.85 -4.16
N SER A 64 22.93 -2.13 -3.92
CA SER A 64 21.59 -2.65 -3.68
C SER A 64 20.96 -2.12 -2.37
N ALA A 65 21.78 -1.72 -1.39
CA ALA A 65 21.32 -1.05 -0.18
C ALA A 65 20.64 0.31 -0.47
N LEU A 66 20.95 0.95 -1.62
CA LEU A 66 20.29 2.17 -2.06
C LEU A 66 18.79 1.96 -2.32
N VAL A 67 18.36 0.75 -2.66
CA VAL A 67 16.93 0.41 -2.82
C VAL A 67 16.17 0.73 -1.54
N GLN A 68 16.65 0.22 -0.41
CA GLN A 68 16.04 0.50 0.90
C GLN A 68 16.20 1.97 1.30
N ALA A 69 17.40 2.53 1.13
CA ALA A 69 17.69 3.91 1.49
C ALA A 69 16.78 4.92 0.75
N VAL A 70 16.50 4.67 -0.53
CA VAL A 70 15.66 5.55 -1.35
C VAL A 70 14.19 5.45 -0.95
N VAL A 71 13.68 4.24 -0.67
CA VAL A 71 12.30 4.05 -0.20
C VAL A 71 12.09 4.76 1.14
N TYR A 72 12.98 4.50 2.12
CA TYR A 72 12.89 5.17 3.43
C TYR A 72 13.23 6.67 3.36
N GLY A 73 14.04 7.10 2.40
CA GLY A 73 14.24 8.51 2.07
C GLY A 73 12.93 9.19 1.62
N GLY A 74 12.15 8.50 0.78
CA GLY A 74 10.79 8.92 0.41
C GLY A 74 9.86 9.04 1.61
N TYR A 75 9.90 8.06 2.53
CA TYR A 75 9.17 8.11 3.80
C TYR A 75 9.54 9.34 4.62
N PHE A 76 10.83 9.58 4.80
CA PHE A 76 11.32 10.70 5.59
C PHE A 76 10.90 12.06 5.00
N LEU A 77 11.10 12.26 3.70
CA LEU A 77 10.80 13.53 3.05
C LEU A 77 9.29 13.78 2.94
N MET A 78 8.49 12.73 2.72
CA MET A 78 7.04 12.88 2.53
C MET A 78 6.26 12.91 3.85
N ALA A 79 6.84 12.56 4.99
CA ALA A 79 6.13 12.49 6.28
C ALA A 79 5.47 13.83 6.66
N LEU A 80 6.19 14.95 6.58
CA LEU A 80 5.66 16.27 6.89
C LEU A 80 4.64 16.76 5.84
N PRO A 81 4.91 16.68 4.51
CA PRO A 81 3.92 16.99 3.49
C PRO A 81 2.63 16.16 3.61
N ALA A 82 2.74 14.84 3.85
CA ALA A 82 1.58 13.97 4.03
C ALA A 82 0.71 14.40 5.22
N GLY A 83 1.31 14.68 6.37
CA GLY A 83 0.61 15.22 7.53
C GLY A 83 -0.09 16.55 7.24
N SER A 84 0.55 17.43 6.48
CA SER A 84 -0.01 18.72 6.07
C SER A 84 -1.20 18.57 5.10
N ILE A 85 -1.09 17.65 4.15
CA ILE A 85 -2.19 17.28 3.23
C ILE A 85 -3.39 16.80 4.01
N ILE A 86 -3.19 15.87 4.94
CA ILE A 86 -4.26 15.28 5.74
C ILE A 86 -4.92 16.32 6.64
N LYS A 87 -4.12 17.18 7.28
CA LYS A 87 -4.62 18.26 8.14
C LYS A 87 -5.48 19.26 7.36
N LYS A 88 -5.11 19.60 6.11
CA LYS A 88 -5.79 20.60 5.30
C LYS A 88 -6.99 20.04 4.54
N TRP A 89 -6.89 18.83 4.01
CA TRP A 89 -7.89 18.24 3.08
C TRP A 89 -8.49 16.91 3.57
N GLY A 90 -8.12 16.46 4.76
CA GLY A 90 -8.67 15.25 5.38
C GLY A 90 -7.99 13.95 4.96
N TYR A 91 -8.31 12.88 5.69
CA TYR A 91 -7.73 11.53 5.50
C TYR A 91 -7.94 10.97 4.09
N ARG A 92 -9.11 11.20 3.52
CA ARG A 92 -9.44 10.74 2.17
C ARG A 92 -8.45 11.26 1.13
N THR A 93 -8.19 12.56 1.15
CA THR A 93 -7.25 13.18 0.21
C THR A 93 -5.85 12.62 0.41
N GLY A 94 -5.43 12.37 1.66
CA GLY A 94 -4.18 11.68 1.97
C GLY A 94 -4.11 10.29 1.33
N VAL A 95 -5.16 9.47 1.48
CA VAL A 95 -5.23 8.12 0.88
C VAL A 95 -5.19 8.20 -0.65
N VAL A 96 -6.01 9.04 -1.27
CA VAL A 96 -6.05 9.17 -2.74
C VAL A 96 -4.72 9.67 -3.30
N THR A 97 -4.10 10.66 -2.66
CA THR A 97 -2.77 11.17 -3.04
C THR A 97 -1.72 10.05 -2.94
N GLY A 98 -1.74 9.29 -1.86
CA GLY A 98 -0.84 8.17 -1.67
C GLY A 98 -1.01 7.09 -2.74
N LEU A 99 -2.25 6.70 -3.06
CA LEU A 99 -2.53 5.72 -4.11
C LEU A 99 -2.10 6.19 -5.50
N ILE A 100 -2.29 7.48 -5.81
CA ILE A 100 -1.86 8.07 -7.10
C ILE A 100 -0.33 8.04 -7.20
N LEU A 101 0.39 8.52 -6.17
CA LEU A 101 1.85 8.49 -6.15
C LEU A 101 2.38 7.06 -6.26
N TYR A 102 1.81 6.13 -5.49
CA TYR A 102 2.18 4.73 -5.56
C TYR A 102 1.94 4.15 -6.97
N GLY A 103 0.76 4.39 -7.56
CA GLY A 103 0.43 3.92 -8.90
C GLY A 103 1.35 4.47 -9.97
N ILE A 104 1.68 5.77 -9.92
CA ILE A 104 2.65 6.41 -10.83
C ILE A 104 4.02 5.75 -10.68
N GLY A 105 4.52 5.63 -9.44
CA GLY A 105 5.82 5.00 -9.19
C GLY A 105 5.87 3.55 -9.66
N ALA A 106 4.80 2.77 -9.45
CA ALA A 106 4.71 1.40 -9.93
C ALA A 106 4.68 1.29 -11.47
N LEU A 107 3.96 2.18 -12.16
CA LEU A 107 3.92 2.20 -13.62
C LEU A 107 5.24 2.66 -14.25
N LEU A 108 6.05 3.45 -13.56
CA LEU A 108 7.38 3.84 -14.02
C LEU A 108 8.36 2.65 -14.11
N PHE A 109 8.07 1.51 -13.51
CA PHE A 109 8.84 0.28 -13.72
C PHE A 109 8.80 -0.20 -15.18
N ILE A 110 7.70 0.06 -15.92
CA ILE A 110 7.56 -0.35 -17.33
C ILE A 110 8.64 0.32 -18.23
N PRO A 111 8.76 1.66 -18.26
CA PRO A 111 9.86 2.29 -19.01
C PRO A 111 11.22 2.00 -18.36
N GLY A 112 11.31 1.87 -17.05
CA GLY A 112 12.54 1.55 -16.34
C GLY A 112 13.17 0.23 -16.78
N GLU A 113 12.36 -0.80 -17.00
CA GLU A 113 12.80 -2.10 -17.51
C GLU A 113 13.34 -1.99 -18.94
N ARG A 114 12.71 -1.17 -19.79
CA ARG A 114 13.18 -0.95 -21.17
C ARG A 114 14.52 -0.21 -21.24
N ILE A 115 14.73 0.74 -20.32
CA ILE A 115 15.95 1.56 -20.26
C ILE A 115 17.07 0.79 -19.54
N MET A 116 16.74 -0.22 -18.73
CA MET A 116 17.67 -0.99 -17.89
C MET A 116 18.56 -0.09 -17.00
N SER A 117 18.02 1.03 -16.52
CA SER A 117 18.73 1.97 -15.65
C SER A 117 18.38 1.76 -14.20
N PHE A 118 19.38 1.46 -13.38
CA PHE A 118 19.23 1.31 -11.94
C PHE A 118 18.77 2.60 -11.27
N GLU A 119 19.28 3.74 -11.71
CA GLU A 119 18.92 5.07 -11.20
C GLU A 119 17.44 5.37 -11.46
N PHE A 120 16.92 4.96 -12.62
CA PHE A 120 15.50 5.12 -12.93
C PHE A 120 14.60 4.25 -12.05
N PHE A 121 15.02 3.03 -11.75
CA PHE A 121 14.31 2.18 -10.77
C PHE A 121 14.33 2.80 -9.36
N LEU A 122 15.46 3.39 -8.93
CA LEU A 122 15.53 4.10 -7.66
C LEU A 122 14.55 5.28 -7.59
N LEU A 123 14.43 6.06 -8.68
CA LEU A 123 13.45 7.14 -8.76
C LEU A 123 12.02 6.62 -8.63
N SER A 124 11.70 5.53 -9.32
CA SER A 124 10.38 4.89 -9.25
C SER A 124 10.06 4.43 -7.82
N LEU A 125 11.03 3.81 -7.15
CA LEU A 125 10.93 3.37 -5.76
C LEU A 125 10.79 4.54 -4.77
N PHE A 126 11.47 5.65 -5.01
CA PHE A 126 11.32 6.87 -4.22
C PHE A 126 9.89 7.39 -4.27
N ILE A 127 9.29 7.45 -5.47
CA ILE A 127 7.90 7.89 -5.66
C ILE A 127 6.93 6.93 -4.97
N ILE A 128 7.18 5.60 -5.05
CA ILE A 128 6.42 4.59 -4.30
C ILE A 128 6.53 4.86 -2.80
N GLY A 129 7.73 5.09 -2.27
CA GLY A 129 7.96 5.41 -0.86
C GLY A 129 7.16 6.64 -0.39
N CYS A 130 7.14 7.70 -1.19
CA CYS A 130 6.30 8.88 -0.93
C CYS A 130 4.81 8.52 -0.88
N GLY A 131 4.34 7.69 -1.82
CA GLY A 131 2.95 7.22 -1.86
C GLY A 131 2.59 6.38 -0.63
N LEU A 132 3.45 5.44 -0.26
CA LEU A 132 3.26 4.59 0.93
C LEU A 132 3.19 5.42 2.21
N THR A 133 4.02 6.46 2.34
CA THR A 133 3.97 7.38 3.48
C THR A 133 2.63 8.09 3.60
N CYS A 134 2.09 8.61 2.50
CA CYS A 134 0.76 9.23 2.49
C CYS A 134 -0.33 8.23 2.89
N LEU A 135 -0.27 7.00 2.37
CA LEU A 135 -1.21 5.94 2.70
C LEU A 135 -1.17 5.60 4.19
N GLU A 136 0.01 5.36 4.73
CA GLU A 136 0.21 4.98 6.12
C GLU A 136 -0.24 6.08 7.08
N THR A 137 0.17 7.33 6.82
CA THR A 137 -0.17 8.49 7.64
C THR A 137 -1.68 8.75 7.64
N ALA A 138 -2.39 8.42 6.55
CA ALA A 138 -3.84 8.61 6.43
C ALA A 138 -4.65 7.40 6.92
N ALA A 139 -4.25 6.17 6.54
CA ALA A 139 -5.04 4.97 6.78
C ALA A 139 -5.06 4.53 8.24
N ASN A 140 -3.93 4.64 8.94
CA ASN A 140 -3.82 4.26 10.36
C ASN A 140 -4.79 5.06 11.27
N PRO A 141 -4.81 6.40 11.25
CA PRO A 141 -5.80 7.15 12.03
C PRO A 141 -7.23 6.96 11.51
N TYR A 142 -7.40 6.90 10.17
CA TYR A 142 -8.74 6.78 9.59
C TYR A 142 -9.47 5.53 10.06
N ILE A 143 -8.79 4.37 10.11
CA ILE A 143 -9.42 3.12 10.54
C ILE A 143 -9.82 3.13 12.03
N THR A 144 -9.10 3.88 12.86
CA THR A 144 -9.42 3.99 14.29
C THR A 144 -10.64 4.86 14.54
N VAL A 145 -10.90 5.87 13.70
CA VAL A 145 -12.08 6.74 13.82
C VAL A 145 -13.30 6.25 13.05
N LEU A 146 -13.16 5.15 12.30
CA LEU A 146 -14.24 4.57 11.50
C LEU A 146 -15.16 3.70 12.37
N GLY A 147 -16.23 4.28 12.92
CA GLY A 147 -17.18 3.60 13.81
C GLY A 147 -16.99 3.94 15.28
N ASP A 148 -17.32 3.01 16.18
CA ASP A 148 -17.24 3.23 17.61
C ASP A 148 -15.79 3.44 18.10
N LYS A 149 -15.60 4.43 18.98
CA LYS A 149 -14.28 4.81 19.50
C LYS A 149 -13.62 3.69 20.31
N ASP A 150 -14.39 2.94 21.08
CA ASP A 150 -13.89 1.90 22.00
C ASP A 150 -13.31 0.70 21.24
N SER A 151 -13.78 0.46 20.01
CA SER A 151 -13.29 -0.62 19.15
C SER A 151 -12.24 -0.17 18.11
N GLY A 152 -11.74 1.05 18.19
CA GLY A 152 -10.70 1.58 17.31
C GLY A 152 -9.42 0.73 17.25
N PRO A 153 -8.81 0.37 18.40
CA PRO A 153 -7.62 -0.46 18.44
C PRO A 153 -7.81 -1.84 17.81
N GLN A 154 -8.97 -2.47 18.03
CA GLN A 154 -9.28 -3.79 17.45
C GLN A 154 -9.37 -3.73 15.93
N ARG A 155 -10.01 -2.68 15.37
CA ARG A 155 -10.07 -2.47 13.92
C ARG A 155 -8.69 -2.27 13.32
N LEU A 156 -7.83 -1.48 13.99
CA LEU A 156 -6.46 -1.29 13.54
C LEU A 156 -5.67 -2.61 13.57
N ASN A 157 -5.78 -3.39 14.64
CA ASN A 157 -5.11 -4.69 14.76
C ASN A 157 -5.56 -5.66 13.67
N LEU A 158 -6.86 -5.69 13.36
CA LEU A 158 -7.38 -6.52 12.27
C LEU A 158 -6.81 -6.06 10.91
N ALA A 159 -6.79 -4.76 10.63
CA ALA A 159 -6.22 -4.24 9.39
C ALA A 159 -4.71 -4.54 9.28
N GLN A 160 -3.96 -4.41 10.37
CA GLN A 160 -2.54 -4.78 10.42
C GLN A 160 -2.31 -6.29 10.23
N SER A 161 -3.26 -7.13 10.60
CA SER A 161 -3.18 -8.57 10.30
C SER A 161 -3.24 -8.83 8.80
N PHE A 162 -4.06 -8.08 8.05
CA PHE A 162 -4.09 -8.14 6.59
C PHE A 162 -2.80 -7.59 5.96
N ASN A 163 -2.20 -6.56 6.57
CA ASN A 163 -0.85 -6.12 6.19
C ASN A 163 0.17 -7.27 6.32
N GLY A 164 0.15 -7.98 7.45
CA GLY A 164 0.98 -9.17 7.66
C GLY A 164 0.77 -10.27 6.62
N LEU A 165 -0.49 -10.52 6.20
CA LEU A 165 -0.78 -11.43 5.09
C LEU A 165 -0.16 -10.95 3.77
N GLY A 166 -0.17 -9.64 3.50
CA GLY A 166 0.52 -9.04 2.37
C GLY A 166 2.01 -9.33 2.38
N TRP A 167 2.67 -9.23 3.54
CA TRP A 167 4.08 -9.57 3.71
C TRP A 167 4.41 -11.04 3.41
N ILE A 168 3.47 -11.95 3.64
CA ILE A 168 3.63 -13.38 3.30
C ILE A 168 3.40 -13.60 1.79
N CYS A 169 2.35 -13.00 1.23
CA CYS A 169 1.98 -13.17 -0.16
C CYS A 169 2.96 -12.53 -1.15
N GLY A 170 3.59 -11.41 -0.79
CA GLY A 170 4.49 -10.67 -1.67
C GLY A 170 5.67 -11.48 -2.18
N PRO A 171 6.49 -12.12 -1.32
CA PRO A 171 7.59 -12.96 -1.77
C PRO A 171 7.14 -14.19 -2.56
N LEU A 172 5.99 -14.79 -2.21
CA LEU A 172 5.44 -15.93 -2.94
C LEU A 172 5.08 -15.54 -4.38
N VAL A 173 4.31 -14.47 -4.55
CA VAL A 173 3.88 -13.98 -5.87
C VAL A 173 5.06 -13.38 -6.63
N GLY A 174 5.88 -12.56 -5.97
CA GLY A 174 7.07 -11.95 -6.58
C GLY A 174 8.07 -13.02 -7.02
N GLY A 175 8.31 -14.03 -6.19
CA GLY A 175 9.15 -15.17 -6.54
C GLY A 175 8.64 -15.93 -7.76
N LEU A 176 7.33 -16.24 -7.79
CA LEU A 176 6.71 -16.91 -8.92
C LEU A 176 6.78 -16.09 -10.21
N LEU A 177 6.51 -14.78 -10.16
CA LEU A 177 6.49 -13.94 -11.36
C LEU A 177 7.88 -13.56 -11.87
N ILE A 178 8.86 -13.41 -10.98
CA ILE A 178 10.21 -12.96 -11.34
C ILE A 178 11.13 -14.14 -11.67
N PHE A 179 11.04 -15.27 -10.94
CA PHE A 179 12.00 -16.37 -11.06
C PHE A 179 11.49 -17.63 -11.78
N THR A 180 10.21 -17.71 -12.18
CA THR A 180 9.67 -18.87 -12.93
C THR A 180 9.82 -18.78 -14.45
N GLY A 181 10.47 -17.76 -14.99
CA GLY A 181 10.88 -17.73 -16.40
C GLY A 181 11.83 -18.91 -16.74
N LYS A 182 11.67 -19.52 -17.93
CA LYS A 182 12.42 -20.72 -18.39
C LYS A 182 13.95 -20.59 -18.42
N SER A 183 14.46 -19.40 -18.20
CA SER A 183 15.89 -19.10 -17.99
C SER A 183 15.93 -18.12 -16.83
N GLY A 184 16.56 -18.45 -15.73
CA GLY A 184 16.51 -17.75 -14.45
C GLY A 184 16.86 -16.24 -14.44
N ASN A 185 16.94 -15.59 -15.58
CA ASN A 185 17.20 -14.16 -15.78
C ASN A 185 16.14 -13.42 -16.60
N ASP A 186 15.09 -14.10 -17.10
CA ASP A 186 14.11 -13.49 -18.03
C ASP A 186 12.82 -13.04 -17.34
N GLY A 187 12.77 -13.00 -16.02
CA GLY A 187 11.60 -12.53 -15.28
C GLY A 187 11.43 -11.02 -15.37
N SER A 188 10.29 -10.56 -15.89
CA SER A 188 9.96 -9.13 -15.92
C SER A 188 9.73 -8.59 -14.52
N VAL A 189 10.47 -7.55 -14.13
CA VAL A 189 10.27 -6.80 -12.90
C VAL A 189 9.09 -5.85 -13.03
N ALA A 190 8.86 -5.31 -14.23
CA ALA A 190 7.79 -4.37 -14.48
C ALA A 190 6.41 -5.01 -14.35
N LEU A 191 6.25 -6.30 -14.69
CA LEU A 191 4.95 -6.95 -14.71
C LEU A 191 4.26 -6.97 -13.33
N PRO A 192 4.88 -7.43 -12.23
CA PRO A 192 4.27 -7.39 -10.90
C PRO A 192 3.88 -5.97 -10.47
N TYR A 193 4.79 -5.01 -10.70
CA TYR A 193 4.54 -3.61 -10.32
C TYR A 193 3.48 -2.95 -11.19
N ALA A 194 3.44 -3.25 -12.49
CA ALA A 194 2.39 -2.76 -13.39
C ALA A 194 1.00 -3.25 -12.95
N ILE A 195 0.87 -4.54 -12.61
CA ILE A 195 -0.38 -5.11 -12.11
C ILE A 195 -0.80 -4.42 -10.81
N ILE A 196 0.11 -4.29 -9.84
CA ILE A 196 -0.15 -3.62 -8.57
C ILE A 196 -0.53 -2.15 -8.82
N GLY A 197 0.23 -1.45 -9.67
CA GLY A 197 -0.03 -0.04 -10.00
C GLY A 197 -1.41 0.18 -10.59
N ILE A 198 -1.85 -0.67 -11.52
CA ILE A 198 -3.19 -0.63 -12.11
C ILE A 198 -4.27 -0.88 -11.05
N VAL A 199 -4.11 -1.93 -10.24
CA VAL A 199 -5.06 -2.27 -9.17
C VAL A 199 -5.20 -1.10 -8.18
N VAL A 200 -4.07 -0.54 -7.75
CA VAL A 200 -4.04 0.59 -6.80
C VAL A 200 -4.71 1.84 -7.39
N LEU A 201 -4.49 2.15 -8.67
CA LEU A 201 -5.16 3.27 -9.35
C LEU A 201 -6.66 3.05 -9.50
N ILE A 202 -7.10 1.83 -9.79
CA ILE A 202 -8.53 1.48 -9.80
C ILE A 202 -9.15 1.71 -8.42
N VAL A 203 -8.49 1.26 -7.36
CA VAL A 203 -8.92 1.48 -5.98
C VAL A 203 -9.00 2.98 -5.66
N ALA A 204 -8.01 3.79 -6.11
CA ALA A 204 -8.03 5.24 -5.94
C ALA A 204 -9.28 5.87 -6.59
N ILE A 205 -9.60 5.48 -7.82
CA ILE A 205 -10.78 5.99 -8.56
C ILE A 205 -12.08 5.58 -7.86
N VAL A 206 -12.17 4.33 -7.38
CA VAL A 206 -13.37 3.84 -6.67
C VAL A 206 -13.58 4.60 -5.37
N LEU A 207 -12.52 4.82 -4.59
CA LEU A 207 -12.57 5.60 -3.35
C LEU A 207 -12.97 7.05 -3.62
N ASP A 208 -12.42 7.65 -4.67
CA ASP A 208 -12.74 9.02 -5.05
C ASP A 208 -14.20 9.18 -5.47
N ARG A 209 -14.73 8.34 -6.34
CA ARG A 209 -16.12 8.39 -6.82
C ARG A 209 -17.15 8.14 -5.72
N LYS A 210 -16.90 7.17 -4.83
CA LYS A 210 -17.88 6.77 -3.81
C LYS A 210 -18.08 7.86 -2.75
N SER A 211 -17.04 8.58 -2.39
CA SER A 211 -17.14 9.64 -1.40
C SER A 211 -17.76 10.93 -1.97
N THR A 212 -17.64 11.18 -3.27
CA THR A 212 -18.31 12.30 -3.92
C THR A 212 -19.83 12.14 -3.84
N ARG A 213 -20.35 10.90 -3.94
CA ARG A 213 -21.79 10.61 -3.79
C ARG A 213 -22.30 10.78 -2.35
N LEU A 214 -21.49 10.47 -1.35
CA LEU A 214 -21.88 10.65 0.06
C LEU A 214 -21.91 12.12 0.45
N ASN A 215 -21.03 12.94 -0.09
CA ASN A 215 -21.01 14.38 0.17
C ASN A 215 -22.18 15.13 -0.51
N SER A 216 -22.60 14.67 -1.70
CA SER A 216 -23.76 15.25 -2.39
C SER A 216 -25.10 14.94 -1.71
N SER A 217 -25.23 13.81 -1.01
CA SER A 217 -26.43 13.44 -0.25
C SER A 217 -26.60 14.20 1.07
N HIS A 218 -25.50 14.76 1.64
CA HIS A 218 -25.56 15.59 2.84
C HIS A 218 -25.77 17.09 2.58
N VAL A 219 -25.60 17.55 1.33
CA VAL A 219 -25.86 18.94 0.93
C VAL A 219 -27.30 19.17 0.50
N SER A 220 -28.08 18.11 0.32
CA SER A 220 -29.50 18.16 -0.11
C SER A 220 -30.50 17.96 1.05
N GLN A 221 -30.07 18.04 2.30
CA GLN A 221 -30.89 18.11 3.51
C GLN A 221 -30.58 19.40 4.29
#